data_1df7ce40683743f041d9a83d79f5da8d
#
_entry.id   1df7ce40683743f041d9a83d79f5da8d
#
_cell.length_a   1.000
_cell.length_b   1.000
_cell.length_c   1.000
_cell.angle_alpha   90.00
_cell.angle_beta   90.00
_cell.angle_gamma   90.00
#
_symmetry.space_group_name_H-M   'P 1'
#
loop_
_entity.id
_entity.type
_entity.pdbx_description
1 polymer ?
#
loop_
_entity_poly.entity_id
_entity_poly.type
_entity_poly.pdbx_seq_one_letter_code
_entity_poly.pdbx_strand_id
1 'polypeptide(L)'
;FDYLPEFFAAYLSSEHGSLFPVFPFSAYLLFGASFGVWLQNIEREKRNDFLMKTCWKIGLPTIIIGYPMMMLFSKVSVPFIDVMRVNPGFFFIRIGLVLTIISLMTYLYNLTKPLGKYYSMFGKRAIYIYVIHLMLIYGSPISAGLAKYFRSQLSLEYSILAALFVIGATLAIVYLYEQVINQHKYPKLVFRYAVAAYLFYVFFI
;
A
#
# COMPACT_ATOMS: atom_id res chain seq x y z
N PHE A 1 17.99 -7.10 -23.12
CA PHE A 1 17.35 -8.12 -22.25
C PHE A 1 17.20 -9.48 -22.94
N ASP A 2 17.33 -9.57 -24.26
CA ASP A 2 17.19 -10.81 -25.06
C ASP A 2 18.22 -11.89 -24.73
N TYR A 3 19.31 -11.53 -24.03
CA TYR A 3 20.36 -12.45 -23.59
C TYR A 3 20.19 -12.92 -22.12
N LEU A 4 19.20 -12.39 -21.40
CA LEU A 4 18.93 -12.79 -20.02
C LEU A 4 17.83 -13.86 -20.00
N PRO A 5 17.95 -14.92 -19.16
CA PRO A 5 16.86 -15.82 -18.91
C PRO A 5 15.59 -15.03 -18.55
N GLU A 6 14.45 -15.42 -19.08
CA GLU A 6 13.16 -14.70 -18.98
C GLU A 6 12.79 -14.37 -17.53
N PHE A 7 13.14 -15.24 -16.59
CA PHE A 7 12.97 -15.02 -15.15
C PHE A 7 13.69 -13.75 -14.66
N PHE A 8 14.95 -13.52 -15.08
CA PHE A 8 15.69 -12.32 -14.68
C PHE A 8 15.20 -11.09 -15.43
N ALA A 9 14.87 -11.23 -16.71
CA ALA A 9 14.31 -10.13 -17.51
C ALA A 9 12.97 -9.65 -16.92
N ALA A 10 12.09 -10.57 -16.54
CA ALA A 10 10.82 -10.28 -15.88
C ALA A 10 11.00 -9.56 -14.53
N TYR A 11 12.08 -9.84 -13.78
CA TYR A 11 12.34 -9.17 -12.51
C TYR A 11 12.88 -7.75 -12.67
N LEU A 12 13.59 -7.48 -13.76
CA LEU A 12 14.24 -6.19 -14.03
C LEU A 12 13.37 -5.24 -14.86
N SER A 13 12.52 -5.76 -15.74
CA SER A 13 11.73 -4.97 -16.69
C SER A 13 10.24 -5.25 -16.61
N SER A 14 9.47 -4.17 -16.69
CA SER A 14 8.00 -4.23 -16.76
C SER A 14 7.49 -4.77 -18.11
N GLU A 15 8.28 -4.71 -19.17
CA GLU A 15 7.92 -5.23 -20.50
C GLU A 15 7.80 -6.75 -20.48
N HIS A 16 8.55 -7.40 -19.59
CA HIS A 16 8.50 -8.85 -19.37
C HIS A 16 7.51 -9.28 -18.28
N GLY A 17 6.52 -8.44 -17.95
CA GLY A 17 5.39 -8.80 -17.09
C GLY A 17 5.54 -8.45 -15.60
N SER A 18 6.64 -7.84 -15.17
CA SER A 18 6.79 -7.40 -13.80
C SER A 18 5.87 -6.23 -13.48
N LEU A 19 5.02 -6.39 -12.48
CA LEU A 19 4.22 -5.30 -11.92
C LEU A 19 5.08 -4.34 -11.08
N PHE A 20 6.15 -4.85 -10.45
CA PHE A 20 7.05 -4.13 -9.57
C PHE A 20 8.51 -4.45 -9.92
N PRO A 21 9.05 -3.93 -11.04
CA PRO A 21 10.44 -4.15 -11.38
C PRO A 21 11.35 -3.59 -10.29
N VAL A 22 12.50 -4.25 -10.06
CA VAL A 22 13.46 -3.80 -9.03
C VAL A 22 13.80 -2.32 -9.18
N PHE A 23 13.94 -1.87 -10.40
CA PHE A 23 14.15 -0.47 -10.71
C PHE A 23 12.85 0.15 -11.29
N PRO A 24 12.26 1.21 -10.71
CA PRO A 24 12.78 2.08 -9.64
C PRO A 24 12.28 1.73 -8.21
N PHE A 25 11.58 0.62 -8.02
CA PHE A 25 10.91 0.34 -6.74
C PHE A 25 11.87 0.13 -5.57
N SER A 26 13.10 -0.36 -5.81
CA SER A 26 14.15 -0.43 -4.79
C SER A 26 14.50 0.94 -4.20
N ALA A 27 14.39 2.01 -4.97
CA ALA A 27 14.65 3.37 -4.47
C ALA A 27 13.63 3.79 -3.40
N TYR A 28 12.37 3.40 -3.53
CA TYR A 28 11.35 3.64 -2.50
C TYR A 28 11.65 2.86 -1.22
N LEU A 29 12.11 1.61 -1.36
CA LEU A 29 12.50 0.78 -0.22
C LEU A 29 13.68 1.41 0.54
N LEU A 30 14.73 1.82 -0.19
CA LEU A 30 15.90 2.46 0.39
C LEU A 30 15.54 3.79 1.06
N PHE A 31 14.69 4.59 0.44
CA PHE A 31 14.18 5.82 1.05
C PHE A 31 13.42 5.52 2.34
N GLY A 32 12.51 4.56 2.32
CA GLY A 32 11.75 4.16 3.50
C GLY A 32 12.64 3.65 4.63
N ALA A 33 13.67 2.85 4.32
CA ALA A 33 14.64 2.36 5.28
C ALA A 33 15.45 3.52 5.90
N SER A 34 15.97 4.44 5.07
CA SER A 34 16.70 5.61 5.52
C SER A 34 15.84 6.54 6.39
N PHE A 35 14.59 6.75 5.99
CA PHE A 35 13.63 7.53 6.78
C PHE A 35 13.33 6.84 8.12
N GLY A 36 13.21 5.51 8.14
CA GLY A 36 13.03 4.73 9.36
C GLY A 36 14.21 4.87 10.33
N VAL A 37 15.44 4.78 9.84
CA VAL A 37 16.65 5.00 10.63
C VAL A 37 16.70 6.43 11.17
N TRP A 38 16.40 7.42 10.34
CA TRP A 38 16.32 8.80 10.78
C TRP A 38 15.29 9.00 11.90
N LEU A 39 14.11 8.42 11.75
CA LEU A 39 13.06 8.48 12.77
C LEU A 39 13.46 7.79 14.09
N GLN A 40 14.25 6.71 14.04
CA GLN A 40 14.76 6.05 15.24
C GLN A 40 15.67 6.92 16.08
N ASN A 41 16.45 7.80 15.44
CA ASN A 41 17.35 8.73 16.12
C ASN A 41 16.62 9.90 16.79
N ILE A 42 15.33 10.07 16.56
CA ILE A 42 14.51 11.09 17.21
C ILE A 42 13.90 10.52 18.50
N GLU A 43 14.00 11.28 19.59
CA GLU A 43 13.37 10.94 20.86
C GLU A 43 11.88 10.65 20.69
N ARG A 44 11.39 9.59 21.33
CA ARG A 44 10.00 9.12 21.16
C ARG A 44 8.95 10.20 21.35
N GLU A 45 9.18 11.08 22.33
CA GLU A 45 8.26 12.17 22.65
C GLU A 45 8.17 13.23 21.55
N LYS A 46 9.27 13.45 20.83
CA LYS A 46 9.37 14.45 19.75
C LYS A 46 8.98 13.89 18.38
N ARG A 47 8.80 12.57 18.25
CA ARG A 47 8.49 11.93 16.95
C ARG A 47 7.20 12.43 16.33
N ASN A 48 6.14 12.57 17.12
CA ASN A 48 4.85 13.05 16.61
C ASN A 48 4.95 14.49 16.07
N ASP A 49 5.66 15.34 16.79
CA ASP A 49 5.90 16.73 16.38
C ASP A 49 6.76 16.80 15.10
N PHE A 50 7.79 15.95 15.03
CA PHE A 50 8.62 15.81 13.85
C PHE A 50 7.80 15.32 12.64
N LEU A 51 7.05 14.25 12.77
CA LEU A 51 6.22 13.70 11.69
C LEU A 51 5.20 14.73 11.21
N MET A 52 4.55 15.45 12.13
CA MET A 52 3.53 16.43 11.79
C MET A 52 4.12 17.66 11.09
N LYS A 53 5.21 18.21 11.62
CA LYS A 53 5.76 19.50 11.14
C LYS A 53 6.82 19.35 10.06
N THR A 54 7.73 18.39 10.20
CA THR A 54 8.86 18.25 9.29
C THR A 54 8.47 17.50 8.02
N CYS A 55 7.66 16.45 8.13
CA CYS A 55 7.21 15.73 6.93
C CYS A 55 6.37 16.61 6.00
N TRP A 56 5.54 17.52 6.55
CA TRP A 56 4.82 18.51 5.75
C TRP A 56 5.76 19.49 5.05
N LYS A 57 6.74 20.04 5.79
CA LYS A 57 7.71 21.01 5.27
C LYS A 57 8.62 20.43 4.19
N ILE A 58 8.89 19.13 4.20
CA ILE A 58 9.67 18.44 3.17
C ILE A 58 8.75 17.93 2.06
N GLY A 59 7.60 17.36 2.40
CA GLY A 59 6.71 16.72 1.46
C GLY A 59 6.17 17.65 0.38
N LEU A 60 5.65 18.82 0.75
CA LEU A 60 5.11 19.78 -0.21
C LEU A 60 6.15 20.31 -1.21
N PRO A 61 7.33 20.82 -0.77
CA PRO A 61 8.36 21.25 -1.70
C PRO A 61 8.84 20.11 -2.62
N THR A 62 8.90 18.89 -2.11
CA THR A 62 9.28 17.72 -2.91
C THR A 62 8.28 17.44 -4.02
N ILE A 63 6.97 17.62 -3.79
CA ILE A 63 5.93 17.53 -4.83
C ILE A 63 6.10 18.66 -5.84
N ILE A 64 6.30 19.91 -5.36
CA ILE A 64 6.42 21.09 -6.21
C ILE A 64 7.65 20.99 -7.13
N ILE A 65 8.77 20.49 -6.62
CA ILE A 65 9.99 20.27 -7.41
C ILE A 65 9.83 19.07 -8.35
N GLY A 66 9.16 18.01 -7.90
CA GLY A 66 8.93 16.81 -8.69
C GLY A 66 8.11 17.06 -9.94
N TYR A 67 7.16 17.99 -9.92
CA TYR A 67 6.28 18.26 -11.06
C TYR A 67 7.01 18.80 -12.29
N PRO A 68 7.77 19.91 -12.24
CA PRO A 68 8.56 20.38 -13.39
C PRO A 68 9.63 19.36 -13.81
N MET A 69 10.23 18.64 -12.87
CA MET A 69 11.17 17.57 -13.16
C MET A 69 10.52 16.44 -13.95
N MET A 70 9.30 16.05 -13.59
CA MET A 70 8.50 15.08 -14.34
C MET A 70 8.28 15.54 -15.78
N MET A 71 7.91 16.84 -15.98
CA MET A 71 7.67 17.40 -17.31
C MET A 71 8.96 17.46 -18.16
N LEU A 72 10.10 17.79 -17.55
CA LEU A 72 11.37 17.82 -18.25
C LEU A 72 11.77 16.42 -18.74
N PHE A 73 11.70 15.43 -17.88
CA PHE A 73 12.10 14.06 -18.21
C PHE A 73 11.07 13.32 -19.09
N SER A 74 9.80 13.73 -19.12
CA SER A 74 8.82 13.14 -20.04
C SER A 74 9.09 13.43 -21.52
N LYS A 75 9.90 14.45 -21.82
CA LYS A 75 10.32 14.79 -23.17
C LYS A 75 11.55 14.01 -23.65
N VAL A 76 12.23 13.31 -22.76
CA VAL A 76 13.42 12.50 -23.08
C VAL A 76 12.94 11.12 -23.50
N SER A 77 13.21 10.75 -24.75
CA SER A 77 12.97 9.40 -25.25
C SER A 77 14.26 8.59 -25.13
N VAL A 78 14.24 7.54 -24.35
CA VAL A 78 15.37 6.60 -24.24
C VAL A 78 14.90 5.25 -24.79
N PRO A 79 15.55 4.70 -25.81
CA PRO A 79 15.21 3.39 -26.33
C PRO A 79 15.23 2.35 -25.22
N PHE A 80 14.27 1.43 -25.20
CA PHE A 80 14.17 0.29 -24.26
C PHE A 80 13.84 0.64 -22.80
N ILE A 81 13.54 1.92 -22.47
CA ILE A 81 13.17 2.32 -21.12
C ILE A 81 11.78 2.98 -21.15
N ASP A 82 10.85 2.45 -20.36
CA ASP A 82 9.58 3.15 -20.09
C ASP A 82 9.87 4.38 -19.23
N VAL A 83 10.14 5.49 -19.92
CA VAL A 83 10.50 6.78 -19.30
C VAL A 83 9.46 7.23 -18.29
N MET A 84 8.18 6.90 -18.50
CA MET A 84 7.11 7.27 -17.56
C MET A 84 7.26 6.55 -16.21
N ARG A 85 7.71 5.30 -16.19
CA ARG A 85 7.89 4.53 -14.95
C ARG A 85 9.17 4.87 -14.20
N VAL A 86 10.23 5.19 -14.93
CA VAL A 86 11.57 5.50 -14.37
C VAL A 86 11.78 7.00 -14.14
N ASN A 87 10.82 7.83 -14.52
CA ASN A 87 10.92 9.28 -14.42
C ASN A 87 11.17 9.71 -12.95
N PRO A 88 12.30 10.37 -12.67
CA PRO A 88 12.65 10.79 -11.31
C PRO A 88 11.65 11.78 -10.72
N GLY A 89 10.98 12.59 -11.55
CA GLY A 89 9.92 13.49 -11.11
C GLY A 89 8.76 12.73 -10.45
N PHE A 90 8.34 11.59 -11.00
CA PHE A 90 7.33 10.74 -10.35
C PHE A 90 7.81 10.18 -9.01
N PHE A 91 9.11 9.83 -8.91
CA PHE A 91 9.68 9.39 -7.66
C PHE A 91 9.56 10.46 -6.57
N PHE A 92 9.96 11.70 -6.86
CA PHE A 92 9.84 12.81 -5.91
C PHE A 92 8.39 13.15 -5.56
N ILE A 93 7.49 13.18 -6.54
CA ILE A 93 6.05 13.43 -6.30
C ILE A 93 5.50 12.38 -5.34
N ARG A 94 5.75 11.09 -5.58
CA ARG A 94 5.25 10.00 -4.74
C ARG A 94 5.82 10.05 -3.32
N ILE A 95 7.11 10.29 -3.16
CA ILE A 95 7.72 10.45 -1.83
C ILE A 95 7.13 11.66 -1.12
N GLY A 96 6.99 12.79 -1.81
CA GLY A 96 6.38 13.98 -1.25
C GLY A 96 4.95 13.75 -0.80
N LEU A 97 4.15 13.03 -1.60
CA LEU A 97 2.79 12.63 -1.23
C LEU A 97 2.79 11.74 0.02
N VAL A 98 3.65 10.74 0.09
CA VAL A 98 3.74 9.84 1.26
C VAL A 98 4.09 10.65 2.52
N LEU A 99 5.08 11.54 2.47
CA LEU A 99 5.45 12.40 3.59
C LEU A 99 4.30 13.31 4.02
N THR A 100 3.59 13.91 3.06
CA THR A 100 2.44 14.77 3.33
C THR A 100 1.29 13.98 3.97
N ILE A 101 1.02 12.76 3.49
CA ILE A 101 0.02 11.87 4.07
C ILE A 101 0.41 11.46 5.49
N ILE A 102 1.68 11.13 5.75
CA ILE A 102 2.17 10.81 7.10
C ILE A 102 1.92 11.99 8.05
N SER A 103 2.25 13.21 7.61
CA SER A 103 2.00 14.42 8.40
C SER A 103 0.50 14.61 8.70
N LEU A 104 -0.35 14.49 7.68
CA LEU A 104 -1.80 14.59 7.82
C LEU A 104 -2.37 13.53 8.77
N MET A 105 -1.95 12.27 8.61
CA MET A 105 -2.40 11.19 9.49
C MET A 105 -1.94 11.39 10.94
N THR A 106 -0.74 11.92 11.16
CA THR A 106 -0.25 12.25 12.51
C THR A 106 -1.07 13.39 13.12
N TYR A 107 -1.42 14.40 12.33
CA TYR A 107 -2.30 15.48 12.75
C TYR A 107 -3.69 14.95 13.13
N LEU A 108 -4.32 14.15 12.28
CA LEU A 108 -5.61 13.54 12.54
C LEU A 108 -5.58 12.61 13.77
N TYR A 109 -4.51 11.85 13.95
CA TYR A 109 -4.31 11.03 15.15
C TYR A 109 -4.29 11.88 16.43
N ASN A 110 -3.62 13.04 16.39
CA ASN A 110 -3.56 13.95 17.53
C ASN A 110 -4.95 14.54 17.87
N LEU A 111 -5.79 14.80 16.87
CA LEU A 111 -7.17 15.26 17.07
C LEU A 111 -8.08 14.15 17.63
N THR A 112 -7.82 12.92 17.26
CA THR A 112 -8.67 11.76 17.55
C THR A 112 -8.02 10.77 18.51
N LYS A 113 -7.21 11.27 19.46
CA LYS A 113 -6.49 10.45 20.46
C LYS A 113 -7.32 9.36 21.13
N PRO A 114 -8.61 9.61 21.50
CA PRO A 114 -9.45 8.57 22.12
C PRO A 114 -9.63 7.33 21.23
N LEU A 115 -9.55 7.48 19.91
CA LEU A 115 -9.64 6.38 18.93
C LEU A 115 -8.31 5.67 18.69
N GLY A 116 -7.22 6.08 19.35
CA GLY A 116 -5.88 5.54 19.16
C GLY A 116 -5.77 4.02 19.32
N LYS A 117 -6.60 3.42 20.18
CA LYS A 117 -6.71 1.97 20.34
C LYS A 117 -7.13 1.28 19.03
N TYR A 118 -8.11 1.84 18.33
CA TYR A 118 -8.60 1.29 17.06
C TYR A 118 -7.57 1.47 15.95
N TYR A 119 -6.94 2.64 15.83
CA TYR A 119 -5.87 2.88 14.85
C TYR A 119 -4.70 1.92 15.03
N SER A 120 -4.26 1.70 16.28
CA SER A 120 -3.20 0.74 16.60
C SER A 120 -3.61 -0.68 16.26
N MET A 121 -4.85 -1.06 16.53
CA MET A 121 -5.39 -2.39 16.20
C MET A 121 -5.39 -2.62 14.69
N PHE A 122 -5.96 -1.70 13.91
CA PHE A 122 -6.01 -1.81 12.45
C PHE A 122 -4.62 -1.74 11.83
N GLY A 123 -3.73 -0.87 12.32
CA GLY A 123 -2.35 -0.78 11.85
C GLY A 123 -1.57 -2.07 12.02
N LYS A 124 -1.71 -2.76 13.15
CA LYS A 124 -1.09 -4.08 13.39
C LYS A 124 -1.65 -5.16 12.45
N ARG A 125 -2.83 -4.95 11.88
CA ARG A 125 -3.53 -5.90 11.00
C ARG A 125 -3.56 -5.45 9.54
N ALA A 126 -2.67 -4.53 9.15
CA ALA A 126 -2.64 -3.96 7.79
C ALA A 126 -2.59 -5.03 6.69
N ILE A 127 -1.85 -6.13 6.87
CA ILE A 127 -1.78 -7.24 5.92
C ILE A 127 -3.15 -7.92 5.78
N TYR A 128 -3.88 -8.15 6.88
CA TYR A 128 -5.23 -8.74 6.82
C TYR A 128 -6.19 -7.81 6.09
N ILE A 129 -6.15 -6.50 6.38
CA ILE A 129 -6.93 -5.49 5.68
C ILE A 129 -6.65 -5.55 4.18
N TYR A 130 -5.37 -5.61 3.80
CA TYR A 130 -4.95 -5.69 2.41
C TYR A 130 -5.47 -6.95 1.70
N VAL A 131 -5.34 -8.11 2.31
CA VAL A 131 -5.81 -9.37 1.71
C VAL A 131 -7.33 -9.40 1.63
N ILE A 132 -8.03 -9.05 2.71
CA ILE A 132 -9.50 -9.11 2.76
C ILE A 132 -10.14 -8.17 1.73
N HIS A 133 -9.65 -6.91 1.61
CA HIS A 133 -10.24 -6.00 0.62
C HIS A 133 -10.00 -6.47 -0.82
N LEU A 134 -8.84 -7.05 -1.12
CA LEU A 134 -8.59 -7.65 -2.43
C LEU A 134 -9.52 -8.84 -2.70
N MET A 135 -9.73 -9.70 -1.71
CA MET A 135 -10.68 -10.82 -1.83
C MET A 135 -12.12 -10.34 -2.03
N LEU A 136 -12.53 -9.27 -1.39
CA LEU A 136 -13.87 -8.67 -1.60
C LEU A 136 -14.01 -8.08 -3.00
N ILE A 137 -12.99 -7.38 -3.50
CA ILE A 137 -13.04 -6.73 -4.82
C ILE A 137 -12.87 -7.74 -5.95
N TYR A 138 -11.80 -8.51 -5.93
CA TYR A 138 -11.44 -9.39 -7.05
C TYR A 138 -11.94 -10.82 -6.88
N GLY A 139 -12.34 -11.19 -5.68
CA GLY A 139 -12.76 -12.54 -5.35
C GLY A 139 -11.62 -13.43 -4.89
N SER A 140 -11.96 -14.69 -4.78
CA SER A 140 -11.05 -15.79 -4.45
C SER A 140 -11.21 -16.90 -5.48
N PRO A 141 -10.35 -17.91 -5.53
CA PRO A 141 -10.54 -19.06 -6.40
C PRO A 141 -11.90 -19.78 -6.25
N ILE A 142 -12.54 -19.60 -5.10
CA ILE A 142 -13.85 -20.25 -4.79
C ILE A 142 -15.02 -19.30 -5.01
N SER A 143 -14.84 -17.98 -4.89
CA SER A 143 -15.92 -16.99 -4.97
C SER A 143 -15.57 -15.83 -5.87
N ALA A 144 -16.54 -15.41 -6.69
CA ALA A 144 -16.39 -14.23 -7.53
C ALA A 144 -16.43 -12.96 -6.66
N GLY A 145 -15.50 -12.04 -6.91
CA GLY A 145 -15.49 -10.74 -6.26
C GLY A 145 -16.44 -9.73 -6.90
N LEU A 146 -16.62 -8.59 -6.22
CA LEU A 146 -17.50 -7.51 -6.68
C LEU A 146 -17.14 -7.02 -8.09
N ALA A 147 -15.84 -6.99 -8.43
CA ALA A 147 -15.37 -6.55 -9.75
C ALA A 147 -15.93 -7.40 -10.90
N LYS A 148 -16.25 -8.67 -10.69
CA LYS A 148 -16.86 -9.51 -11.73
C LYS A 148 -18.26 -9.03 -12.12
N TYR A 149 -19.01 -8.53 -11.15
CA TYR A 149 -20.42 -8.13 -11.35
C TYR A 149 -20.57 -6.68 -11.76
N PHE A 150 -19.66 -5.81 -11.30
CA PHE A 150 -19.83 -4.36 -11.40
C PHE A 150 -18.73 -3.64 -12.19
N ARG A 151 -17.81 -4.38 -12.82
CA ARG A 151 -16.68 -3.78 -13.55
C ARG A 151 -17.17 -2.84 -14.66
N SER A 152 -16.75 -1.58 -14.56
CA SER A 152 -17.04 -0.49 -15.54
C SER A 152 -18.53 -0.15 -15.75
N GLN A 153 -19.43 -0.63 -14.88
CA GLN A 153 -20.87 -0.40 -15.00
C GLN A 153 -21.43 0.57 -13.94
N LEU A 154 -20.62 0.91 -12.94
CA LEU A 154 -21.05 1.76 -11.85
C LEU A 154 -20.86 3.25 -12.23
N SER A 155 -21.89 4.06 -11.99
CA SER A 155 -21.75 5.51 -11.97
C SER A 155 -20.83 5.94 -10.83
N LEU A 156 -20.35 7.21 -10.85
CA LEU A 156 -19.45 7.73 -9.83
C LEU A 156 -20.04 7.56 -8.41
N GLU A 157 -21.32 7.84 -8.24
CA GLU A 157 -22.03 7.76 -6.95
C GLU A 157 -22.05 6.32 -6.42
N TYR A 158 -22.43 5.35 -7.24
CA TYR A 158 -22.42 3.94 -6.85
C TYR A 158 -21.00 3.41 -6.62
N SER A 159 -20.00 3.93 -7.32
CA SER A 159 -18.60 3.59 -7.09
C SER A 159 -18.12 4.05 -5.71
N ILE A 160 -18.52 5.25 -5.29
CA ILE A 160 -18.22 5.77 -3.95
C ILE A 160 -18.91 4.93 -2.88
N LEU A 161 -20.19 4.59 -3.06
CA LEU A 161 -20.92 3.74 -2.12
C LEU A 161 -20.31 2.33 -2.02
N ALA A 162 -19.94 1.73 -3.14
CA ALA A 162 -19.26 0.44 -3.18
C ALA A 162 -17.89 0.49 -2.47
N ALA A 163 -17.12 1.55 -2.65
CA ALA A 163 -15.84 1.74 -1.96
C ALA A 163 -16.05 1.87 -0.43
N LEU A 164 -17.01 2.67 0.00
CA LEU A 164 -17.37 2.81 1.42
C LEU A 164 -17.83 1.48 2.01
N PHE A 165 -18.64 0.71 1.27
CA PHE A 165 -19.07 -0.62 1.69
C PHE A 165 -17.88 -1.58 1.86
N VAL A 166 -16.96 -1.63 0.89
CA VAL A 166 -15.77 -2.50 0.96
C VAL A 166 -14.88 -2.10 2.14
N ILE A 167 -14.67 -0.81 2.35
CA ILE A 167 -13.89 -0.32 3.51
C ILE A 167 -14.58 -0.74 4.81
N GLY A 168 -15.88 -0.46 4.96
CA GLY A 168 -16.65 -0.81 6.16
C GLY A 168 -16.67 -2.31 6.44
N ALA A 169 -16.93 -3.13 5.41
CA ALA A 169 -16.92 -4.59 5.52
C ALA A 169 -15.54 -5.12 5.92
N THR A 170 -14.48 -4.61 5.30
CA THR A 170 -13.09 -5.02 5.62
C THR A 170 -12.76 -4.71 7.08
N LEU A 171 -13.04 -3.48 7.52
CA LEU A 171 -12.78 -3.07 8.90
C LEU A 171 -13.63 -3.87 9.91
N ALA A 172 -14.89 -4.14 9.59
CA ALA A 172 -15.77 -4.95 10.43
C ALA A 172 -15.26 -6.40 10.56
N ILE A 173 -14.83 -7.03 9.46
CA ILE A 173 -14.26 -8.38 9.47
C ILE A 173 -12.99 -8.42 10.33
N VAL A 174 -12.08 -7.46 10.16
CA VAL A 174 -10.84 -7.40 10.95
C VAL A 174 -11.14 -7.13 12.44
N TYR A 175 -12.11 -6.28 12.72
CA TYR A 175 -12.56 -6.03 14.09
C TYR A 175 -13.13 -7.28 14.75
N LEU A 176 -14.03 -7.99 14.07
CA LEU A 176 -14.60 -9.26 14.56
C LEU A 176 -13.53 -10.33 14.75
N TYR A 177 -12.57 -10.43 13.81
CA TYR A 177 -11.43 -11.32 13.96
C TYR A 177 -10.64 -11.03 15.24
N GLU A 178 -10.36 -9.77 15.53
CA GLU A 178 -9.58 -9.37 16.70
C GLU A 178 -10.34 -9.64 18.00
N GLN A 179 -11.63 -9.34 18.03
CA GLN A 179 -12.45 -9.49 19.25
C GLN A 179 -12.83 -10.94 19.55
N VAL A 180 -13.15 -11.72 18.53
CA VAL A 180 -13.69 -13.07 18.71
C VAL A 180 -12.62 -14.15 18.55
N ILE A 181 -11.84 -14.06 17.47
CA ILE A 181 -10.93 -15.15 17.09
C ILE A 181 -9.57 -15.02 17.77
N ASN A 182 -8.99 -13.81 17.76
CA ASN A 182 -7.63 -13.61 18.25
C ASN A 182 -7.52 -13.65 19.79
N GLN A 183 -8.60 -13.39 20.51
CA GLN A 183 -8.60 -13.44 21.99
C GLN A 183 -8.68 -14.86 22.52
N HIS A 184 -9.15 -15.83 21.73
CA HIS A 184 -9.32 -17.21 22.14
C HIS A 184 -8.29 -18.14 21.46
N LYS A 185 -7.67 -19.04 22.25
CA LYS A 185 -6.63 -19.94 21.73
C LYS A 185 -7.16 -20.91 20.66
N TYR A 186 -8.29 -21.54 20.91
CA TYR A 186 -8.85 -22.57 20.02
C TYR A 186 -9.35 -22.01 18.68
N PRO A 187 -10.19 -20.98 18.62
CA PRO A 187 -10.64 -20.39 17.34
C PRO A 187 -9.47 -19.86 16.51
N LYS A 188 -8.46 -19.28 17.15
CA LYS A 188 -7.26 -18.80 16.46
C LYS A 188 -6.48 -19.94 15.78
N LEU A 189 -6.38 -21.09 16.45
CA LEU A 189 -5.68 -22.25 15.91
C LEU A 189 -6.44 -22.85 14.71
N VAL A 190 -7.74 -23.03 14.87
CA VAL A 190 -8.64 -23.52 13.80
C VAL A 190 -8.60 -22.61 12.58
N PHE A 191 -8.67 -21.29 12.78
CA PHE A 191 -8.58 -20.32 11.69
C PHE A 191 -7.25 -20.39 10.95
N ARG A 192 -6.11 -20.52 11.68
CA ARG A 192 -4.78 -20.65 11.05
C ARG A 192 -4.67 -21.91 10.20
N TYR A 193 -5.15 -23.04 10.70
CA TYR A 193 -5.15 -24.30 9.94
C TYR A 193 -6.09 -24.27 8.75
N ALA A 194 -7.27 -23.67 8.89
CA ALA A 194 -8.20 -23.50 7.77
C ALA A 194 -7.60 -22.63 6.66
N VAL A 195 -6.93 -21.53 7.00
CA VAL A 195 -6.22 -20.68 6.02
C VAL A 195 -5.06 -21.43 5.39
N ALA A 196 -4.26 -22.18 6.16
CA ALA A 196 -3.15 -22.96 5.64
C ALA A 196 -3.64 -24.07 4.69
N ALA A 197 -4.70 -24.80 5.06
CA ALA A 197 -5.32 -25.81 4.23
C ALA A 197 -5.91 -25.23 2.94
N TYR A 198 -6.54 -24.04 3.04
CA TYR A 198 -7.05 -23.32 1.88
C TYR A 198 -5.93 -22.88 0.93
N LEU A 199 -4.85 -22.30 1.45
CA LEU A 199 -3.69 -21.92 0.63
C LEU A 199 -3.06 -23.16 -0.04
N PHE A 200 -2.95 -24.26 0.69
CA PHE A 200 -2.47 -25.52 0.15
C PHE A 200 -3.36 -26.01 -1.00
N TYR A 201 -4.68 -26.01 -0.79
CA TYR A 201 -5.65 -26.36 -1.83
C TYR A 201 -5.50 -25.50 -3.10
N VAL A 202 -5.38 -24.17 -2.95
CA VAL A 202 -5.23 -23.22 -4.06
C VAL A 202 -3.91 -23.41 -4.83
N PHE A 203 -2.84 -23.82 -4.14
CA PHE A 203 -1.53 -24.00 -4.76
C PHE A 203 -1.35 -25.33 -5.49
N PHE A 204 -2.11 -26.38 -5.11
CA PHE A 204 -1.91 -27.74 -5.60
C PHE A 204 -3.07 -28.30 -6.43
N ILE A 205 -4.13 -27.54 -6.60
CA ILE A 205 -5.27 -27.83 -7.47
C ILE A 205 -5.54 -26.69 -8.43
#